data_5d5b359691457592e0d36d730a4162d6
#
_entry.id   5d5b359691457592e0d36d730a4162d6
#
_cell.length_a   1.000
_cell.length_b   1.000
_cell.length_c   1.000
_cell.angle_alpha   90.00
_cell.angle_beta   90.00
_cell.angle_gamma   90.00
#
_symmetry.space_group_name_H-M   'P 1'
#
loop_
_entity.id
_entity.type
_entity.pdbx_description
1 polymer ?
#
loop_
_entity_poly.entity_id
_entity_poly.type
_entity_poly.pdbx_seq_one_letter_code
_entity_poly.pdbx_strand_id
1 'polypeptide(L)'
;MKNLMVKKAVSALVFALFCVTANAQMKLYSNGQLTIGNTAPYGFYKQTIEGLGMYFKCKTSNFFQIDVSPVGTRLASHADQVVFYNTQTSTFNSIQVKDVYNYSDARAKSNIRSLQNGLNCILKLRPVSYSFPDKPTREASLLRKGGDEREIGLLAQEVEKVLPNVVLTDAEGKKLINYTALIPVMIDAIKSLQTEIELLKNKK
;
A
#
# COMPACT_ATOMS: atom_id res chain seq x y z
N MET A 1 -41.41 30.27 49.49
CA MET A 1 -40.51 30.88 48.51
C MET A 1 -39.04 30.51 48.74
N LYS A 2 -38.47 30.57 49.96
CA LYS A 2 -37.04 30.22 50.22
C LYS A 2 -36.65 28.79 49.80
N ASN A 3 -37.49 27.77 50.04
CA ASN A 3 -37.18 26.38 49.65
C ASN A 3 -37.15 26.13 48.12
N LEU A 4 -37.87 26.92 47.34
CA LEU A 4 -37.86 26.81 45.86
C LEU A 4 -36.61 27.43 45.25
N MET A 5 -36.12 28.52 45.84
CA MET A 5 -34.87 29.15 45.44
C MET A 5 -33.67 28.30 45.74
N VAL A 6 -33.63 27.67 46.90
CA VAL A 6 -32.56 26.74 47.29
C VAL A 6 -32.52 25.51 46.34
N LYS A 7 -33.68 24.92 46.03
CA LYS A 7 -33.77 23.80 45.07
C LYS A 7 -33.29 24.20 43.69
N LYS A 8 -33.64 25.39 43.19
CA LYS A 8 -33.15 25.89 41.88
C LYS A 8 -31.65 26.17 41.89
N ALA A 9 -31.10 26.72 42.97
CA ALA A 9 -29.68 26.98 43.14
C ALA A 9 -28.89 25.68 43.21
N VAL A 10 -29.36 24.66 43.93
CA VAL A 10 -28.71 23.33 44.00
C VAL A 10 -28.76 22.63 42.65
N SER A 11 -29.91 22.69 41.94
CA SER A 11 -30.02 22.11 40.60
C SER A 11 -29.08 22.78 39.58
N ALA A 12 -28.95 24.11 39.64
CA ALA A 12 -28.01 24.84 38.79
C ALA A 12 -26.55 24.52 39.12
N LEU A 13 -26.21 24.34 40.40
CA LEU A 13 -24.87 23.97 40.85
C LEU A 13 -24.50 22.54 40.42
N VAL A 14 -25.44 21.61 40.51
CA VAL A 14 -25.25 20.23 40.04
C VAL A 14 -25.06 20.19 38.52
N PHE A 15 -25.85 20.98 37.77
CA PHE A 15 -25.69 21.08 36.30
C PHE A 15 -24.36 21.71 35.94
N ALA A 16 -23.91 22.75 36.64
CA ALA A 16 -22.61 23.38 36.43
C ALA A 16 -21.42 22.43 36.73
N LEU A 17 -21.53 21.58 37.78
CA LEU A 17 -20.52 20.57 38.09
C LEU A 17 -20.42 19.48 37.01
N PHE A 18 -21.55 19.11 36.39
CA PHE A 18 -21.53 18.15 35.27
C PHE A 18 -20.91 18.73 33.99
N CYS A 19 -20.99 20.04 33.80
CA CYS A 19 -20.35 20.70 32.62
C CYS A 19 -18.84 20.83 32.73
N VAL A 20 -18.26 20.77 33.95
CA VAL A 20 -16.81 20.98 34.16
C VAL A 20 -15.97 19.75 33.82
N THR A 21 -16.58 18.57 33.67
CA THR A 21 -15.86 17.32 33.37
C THR A 21 -16.02 16.81 31.94
N ALA A 22 -16.71 17.55 31.07
CA ALA A 22 -16.78 17.22 29.66
C ALA A 22 -15.47 17.63 28.96
N ASN A 23 -14.43 16.83 29.09
CA ASN A 23 -13.27 16.92 28.19
C ASN A 23 -13.76 16.52 26.80
N ALA A 24 -14.14 17.51 25.99
CA ALA A 24 -14.48 17.28 24.60
C ALA A 24 -13.22 16.78 23.90
N GLN A 25 -13.19 15.49 23.56
CA GLN A 25 -12.10 14.89 22.78
C GLN A 25 -12.06 15.42 21.34
N MET A 26 -13.05 16.25 20.95
CA MET A 26 -13.13 16.89 19.64
C MET A 26 -13.38 18.39 19.84
N LYS A 27 -12.56 19.23 19.22
CA LYS A 27 -12.66 20.68 19.32
C LYS A 27 -12.52 21.33 17.94
N LEU A 28 -13.54 22.15 17.59
CA LEU A 28 -13.53 22.97 16.38
C LEU A 28 -13.09 24.40 16.77
N TYR A 29 -12.14 24.95 16.04
CA TYR A 29 -11.60 26.29 16.23
C TYR A 29 -12.25 27.28 15.25
N SER A 30 -12.28 28.56 15.60
CA SER A 30 -12.88 29.65 14.78
C SER A 30 -12.24 29.79 13.40
N ASN A 31 -10.97 29.39 13.23
CA ASN A 31 -10.26 29.36 11.96
C ASN A 31 -10.58 28.12 11.10
N GLY A 32 -11.52 27.27 11.53
CA GLY A 32 -11.94 26.07 10.85
C GLY A 32 -11.00 24.85 11.03
N GLN A 33 -10.09 24.90 12.01
CA GLN A 33 -9.27 23.74 12.39
C GLN A 33 -10.03 22.85 13.36
N LEU A 34 -9.88 21.54 13.21
CA LEU A 34 -10.45 20.50 14.07
C LEU A 34 -9.35 19.74 14.78
N THR A 35 -9.47 19.55 16.09
CA THR A 35 -8.60 18.61 16.83
C THR A 35 -9.42 17.45 17.38
N ILE A 36 -8.81 16.27 17.41
CA ILE A 36 -9.34 15.04 18.03
C ILE A 36 -8.26 14.55 18.99
N GLY A 37 -8.66 14.28 20.24
CA GLY A 37 -7.74 14.02 21.33
C GLY A 37 -7.43 15.29 22.13
N ASN A 38 -6.48 15.20 23.05
CA ASN A 38 -6.11 16.30 23.95
C ASN A 38 -4.94 17.12 23.37
N THR A 39 -5.15 17.71 22.20
CA THR A 39 -4.10 18.41 21.47
C THR A 39 -4.53 19.78 20.96
N ALA A 40 -3.56 20.61 20.60
CA ALA A 40 -3.76 21.88 19.89
C ALA A 40 -3.61 21.68 18.38
N PRO A 41 -4.15 22.58 17.55
CA PRO A 41 -3.93 22.55 16.11
C PRO A 41 -2.42 22.61 15.78
N TYR A 42 -1.98 21.77 14.84
CA TYR A 42 -0.61 21.77 14.37
C TYR A 42 -0.48 22.53 13.04
N GLY A 43 0.28 23.62 13.04
CA GLY A 43 0.56 24.43 11.86
C GLY A 43 -0.71 24.84 11.09
N PHE A 44 -0.69 24.67 9.79
CA PHE A 44 -1.80 25.02 8.90
C PHE A 44 -2.75 23.84 8.59
N TYR A 45 -2.53 22.66 9.19
CA TYR A 45 -3.38 21.50 8.96
C TYR A 45 -4.80 21.75 9.47
N LYS A 46 -5.78 21.39 8.67
CA LYS A 46 -7.21 21.55 9.04
C LYS A 46 -7.66 20.55 10.09
N GLN A 47 -6.99 19.41 10.19
CA GLN A 47 -7.28 18.38 11.19
C GLN A 47 -5.99 17.94 11.87
N THR A 48 -6.01 17.90 13.20
CA THR A 48 -4.94 17.36 14.05
C THR A 48 -5.54 16.28 14.94
N ILE A 49 -4.96 15.08 14.92
CA ILE A 49 -5.40 13.92 15.69
C ILE A 49 -4.28 13.50 16.61
N GLU A 50 -4.54 13.48 17.92
CA GLU A 50 -3.66 12.88 18.91
C GLU A 50 -4.16 11.49 19.26
N GLY A 51 -3.33 10.48 19.03
CA GLY A 51 -3.65 9.07 19.24
C GLY A 51 -2.82 8.17 18.33
N LEU A 52 -3.14 6.90 18.28
CA LEU A 52 -2.44 5.92 17.43
C LEU A 52 -2.69 6.12 15.92
N GLY A 53 -3.79 6.77 15.54
CA GLY A 53 -4.11 7.00 14.14
C GLY A 53 -5.60 6.98 13.83
N MET A 54 -5.91 6.61 12.59
CA MET A 54 -7.28 6.49 12.10
C MET A 54 -7.59 5.04 11.74
N TYR A 55 -8.78 4.59 12.10
CA TYR A 55 -9.27 3.26 11.80
C TYR A 55 -10.59 3.36 11.05
N PHE A 56 -10.62 2.81 9.84
CA PHE A 56 -11.80 2.77 8.98
C PHE A 56 -12.36 1.35 8.98
N LYS A 57 -13.65 1.22 9.26
CA LYS A 57 -14.36 -0.06 9.27
C LYS A 57 -15.49 -0.03 8.26
N CYS A 58 -15.50 -1.00 7.34
CA CYS A 58 -16.60 -1.24 6.44
C CYS A 58 -17.09 -2.67 6.65
N LYS A 59 -18.29 -2.82 7.22
CA LYS A 59 -18.87 -4.13 7.60
C LYS A 59 -17.97 -4.90 8.60
N THR A 60 -18.04 -6.22 8.59
CA THR A 60 -17.36 -7.06 9.60
C THR A 60 -15.94 -7.47 9.21
N SER A 61 -15.55 -7.37 7.95
CA SER A 61 -14.31 -7.95 7.44
C SER A 61 -13.38 -6.98 6.71
N ASN A 62 -13.83 -5.77 6.39
CA ASN A 62 -13.01 -4.78 5.68
C ASN A 62 -12.58 -3.67 6.61
N PHE A 63 -11.29 -3.61 6.90
CA PHE A 63 -10.67 -2.63 7.76
C PHE A 63 -9.46 -2.03 7.06
N PHE A 64 -9.29 -0.73 7.22
CA PHE A 64 -8.12 -0.01 6.78
C PHE A 64 -7.70 0.96 7.89
N GLN A 65 -6.42 1.06 8.15
CA GLN A 65 -5.91 1.97 9.18
C GLN A 65 -4.67 2.71 8.69
N ILE A 66 -4.57 3.94 9.17
CA ILE A 66 -3.38 4.76 9.08
C ILE A 66 -2.93 5.00 10.50
N ASP A 67 -1.80 4.44 10.91
CA ASP A 67 -1.33 4.57 12.28
C ASP A 67 0.11 5.08 12.40
N VAL A 68 0.37 5.75 13.51
CA VAL A 68 1.68 6.27 13.92
C VAL A 68 2.14 5.52 15.15
N SER A 69 2.47 4.24 14.97
CA SER A 69 2.96 3.43 16.07
C SER A 69 4.37 3.88 16.48
N PRO A 70 4.81 3.62 17.75
CA PRO A 70 6.19 3.91 18.15
C PRO A 70 7.25 3.18 17.31
N VAL A 71 6.88 2.13 16.59
CA VAL A 71 7.78 1.34 15.74
C VAL A 71 7.82 1.83 14.30
N GLY A 72 6.88 2.71 13.90
CA GLY A 72 6.81 3.29 12.55
C GLY A 72 5.39 3.65 12.12
N THR A 73 5.28 4.48 11.09
CA THR A 73 4.01 4.82 10.46
C THR A 73 3.61 3.72 9.49
N ARG A 74 2.34 3.31 9.53
CA ARG A 74 1.82 2.21 8.71
C ARG A 74 0.54 2.60 7.98
N LEU A 75 0.43 2.13 6.74
CA LEU A 75 -0.83 1.93 6.05
C LEU A 75 -1.14 0.44 6.16
N ALA A 76 -2.15 0.04 6.91
CA ALA A 76 -2.44 -1.35 7.20
C ALA A 76 -3.85 -1.74 6.75
N SER A 77 -4.00 -2.95 6.25
CA SER A 77 -5.24 -3.54 5.78
C SER A 77 -5.41 -4.93 6.40
N HIS A 78 -6.64 -5.39 6.57
CA HIS A 78 -6.95 -6.79 6.88
C HIS A 78 -7.06 -7.64 5.61
N ALA A 79 -7.01 -7.01 4.44
CA ALA A 79 -6.84 -7.71 3.17
C ALA A 79 -5.35 -7.93 2.88
N ASP A 80 -5.05 -8.86 1.98
CA ASP A 80 -3.67 -9.23 1.62
C ASP A 80 -2.91 -8.12 0.87
N GLN A 81 -3.60 -7.05 0.51
CA GLN A 81 -3.02 -5.94 -0.26
C GLN A 81 -3.66 -4.59 0.08
N VAL A 82 -2.90 -3.52 -0.15
CA VAL A 82 -3.40 -2.15 -0.24
C VAL A 82 -3.30 -1.72 -1.70
N VAL A 83 -4.44 -1.33 -2.28
CA VAL A 83 -4.53 -0.96 -3.70
C VAL A 83 -4.47 0.56 -3.85
N PHE A 84 -3.54 1.05 -4.65
CA PHE A 84 -3.48 2.45 -5.06
C PHE A 84 -4.25 2.59 -6.38
N TYR A 85 -5.45 3.16 -6.31
CA TYR A 85 -6.41 3.17 -7.40
C TYR A 85 -6.93 4.56 -7.72
N ASN A 86 -7.00 4.90 -9.00
CA ASN A 86 -7.58 6.12 -9.49
C ASN A 86 -9.05 5.85 -9.88
N THR A 87 -9.97 6.34 -9.05
CA THR A 87 -11.42 6.13 -9.26
C THR A 87 -11.97 6.90 -10.46
N GLN A 88 -11.30 7.97 -10.90
CA GLN A 88 -11.72 8.76 -12.06
C GLN A 88 -11.44 8.05 -13.38
N THR A 89 -10.28 7.38 -13.45
CA THR A 89 -9.83 6.67 -14.67
C THR A 89 -10.06 5.16 -14.60
N SER A 90 -10.52 4.65 -13.45
CA SER A 90 -10.72 3.23 -13.19
C SER A 90 -9.44 2.39 -13.44
N THR A 91 -8.27 2.95 -13.11
CA THR A 91 -6.95 2.32 -13.30
C THR A 91 -6.12 2.35 -12.02
N PHE A 92 -5.02 1.61 -12.00
CA PHE A 92 -4.07 1.66 -10.88
C PHE A 92 -3.18 2.91 -10.98
N ASN A 93 -2.90 3.52 -9.81
CA ASN A 93 -1.95 4.61 -9.70
C ASN A 93 -0.51 4.08 -9.67
N SER A 94 0.41 4.89 -10.18
CA SER A 94 1.85 4.66 -9.96
C SER A 94 2.25 5.04 -8.54
N ILE A 95 3.25 4.37 -7.97
CA ILE A 95 3.87 4.70 -6.69
C ILE A 95 5.24 5.28 -6.97
N GLN A 96 5.52 6.46 -6.40
CA GLN A 96 6.85 7.09 -6.45
C GLN A 96 7.47 7.02 -5.06
N VAL A 97 8.50 6.22 -4.91
CA VAL A 97 9.25 6.02 -3.66
C VAL A 97 10.74 6.04 -3.96
N LYS A 98 11.56 6.36 -2.96
CA LYS A 98 13.01 6.32 -3.10
C LYS A 98 13.52 4.88 -3.17
N ASP A 99 13.07 4.02 -2.26
CA ASP A 99 13.55 2.65 -2.12
C ASP A 99 12.37 1.72 -1.80
N VAL A 100 12.45 0.45 -2.23
CA VAL A 100 11.48 -0.60 -1.90
C VAL A 100 12.20 -1.73 -1.18
N TYR A 101 11.81 -1.99 0.07
CA TYR A 101 12.31 -3.11 0.87
C TYR A 101 11.25 -4.20 0.96
N ASN A 102 11.55 -5.37 0.41
CA ASN A 102 10.68 -6.54 0.51
C ASN A 102 11.06 -7.39 1.73
N TYR A 103 10.07 -7.76 2.54
CA TYR A 103 10.30 -8.65 3.68
C TYR A 103 10.84 -10.00 3.21
N SER A 104 12.03 -10.37 3.70
CA SER A 104 12.75 -11.57 3.24
C SER A 104 13.59 -12.26 4.32
N ASP A 105 13.20 -12.14 5.60
CA ASP A 105 13.89 -12.79 6.71
C ASP A 105 13.76 -14.32 6.61
N ALA A 106 14.90 -15.04 6.64
CA ALA A 106 14.93 -16.49 6.57
C ALA A 106 14.18 -17.16 7.72
N ARG A 107 14.14 -16.53 8.90
CA ARG A 107 13.44 -17.05 10.10
C ARG A 107 11.91 -17.12 9.91
N ALA A 108 11.38 -16.34 8.98
CA ALA A 108 9.95 -16.35 8.65
C ALA A 108 9.62 -17.29 7.48
N LYS A 109 10.61 -17.97 6.92
CA LYS A 109 10.44 -18.86 5.77
C LYS A 109 10.57 -20.33 6.20
N SER A 110 9.82 -21.19 5.55
CA SER A 110 9.89 -22.64 5.72
C SER A 110 10.20 -23.33 4.39
N ASN A 111 10.67 -24.57 4.43
CA ASN A 111 10.93 -25.40 3.25
C ASN A 111 11.84 -24.73 2.21
N ILE A 112 12.88 -24.05 2.66
CA ILE A 112 13.84 -23.35 1.80
C ILE A 112 14.56 -24.37 0.92
N ARG A 113 14.48 -24.18 -0.41
CA ARG A 113 15.14 -25.02 -1.42
C ARG A 113 15.81 -24.12 -2.45
N SER A 114 16.90 -24.61 -3.04
CA SER A 114 17.53 -23.94 -4.17
C SER A 114 16.58 -23.92 -5.36
N LEU A 115 16.50 -22.76 -6.02
CA LEU A 115 15.77 -22.64 -7.29
C LEU A 115 16.53 -23.41 -8.37
N GLN A 116 15.80 -24.00 -9.29
CA GLN A 116 16.34 -24.75 -10.43
C GLN A 116 15.58 -24.41 -11.70
N ASN A 117 16.20 -24.62 -12.85
CA ASN A 117 15.61 -24.39 -14.17
C ASN A 117 15.29 -22.92 -14.52
N GLY A 118 15.92 -21.96 -13.86
CA GLY A 118 15.69 -20.55 -14.11
C GLY A 118 15.96 -20.17 -15.56
N LEU A 119 17.06 -20.66 -16.17
CA LEU A 119 17.38 -20.41 -17.57
C LEU A 119 16.26 -20.88 -18.51
N ASN A 120 15.79 -22.10 -18.35
CA ASN A 120 14.71 -22.65 -19.16
C ASN A 120 13.38 -21.88 -18.98
N CYS A 121 13.10 -21.37 -17.77
CA CYS A 121 11.95 -20.52 -17.52
C CYS A 121 12.09 -19.17 -18.26
N ILE A 122 13.22 -18.48 -18.10
CA ILE A 122 13.44 -17.15 -18.72
C ILE A 122 13.39 -17.23 -20.24
N LEU A 123 13.96 -18.26 -20.85
CA LEU A 123 13.95 -18.45 -22.31
C LEU A 123 12.53 -18.64 -22.89
N LYS A 124 11.56 -19.05 -22.07
CA LYS A 124 10.15 -19.18 -22.47
C LYS A 124 9.34 -17.90 -22.30
N LEU A 125 9.86 -16.91 -21.58
CA LEU A 125 9.18 -15.64 -21.41
C LEU A 125 9.40 -14.74 -22.63
N ARG A 126 8.35 -14.03 -23.03
CA ARG A 126 8.36 -13.13 -24.17
C ARG A 126 8.21 -11.68 -23.72
N PRO A 127 9.28 -10.87 -23.70
CA PRO A 127 9.16 -9.44 -23.47
C PRO A 127 8.37 -8.79 -24.60
N VAL A 128 7.46 -7.89 -24.24
CA VAL A 128 6.57 -7.20 -25.17
C VAL A 128 6.55 -5.69 -24.89
N SER A 129 6.25 -4.94 -25.94
CA SER A 129 5.90 -3.53 -25.86
C SER A 129 4.39 -3.42 -26.11
N TYR A 130 3.67 -2.66 -25.28
CA TYR A 130 2.22 -2.56 -25.32
C TYR A 130 1.73 -1.17 -24.92
N SER A 131 0.46 -0.87 -25.21
CA SER A 131 -0.24 0.33 -24.78
C SER A 131 -1.51 -0.06 -24.02
N PHE A 132 -1.93 0.79 -23.08
CA PHE A 132 -3.26 0.70 -22.47
C PHE A 132 -4.19 1.65 -23.22
N PRO A 133 -5.26 1.15 -23.88
CA PRO A 133 -6.16 1.98 -24.67
C PRO A 133 -6.90 3.05 -23.87
N ASP A 134 -7.12 2.79 -22.58
CA ASP A 134 -7.92 3.64 -21.69
C ASP A 134 -7.09 4.67 -20.89
N LYS A 135 -5.79 4.78 -21.12
CA LYS A 135 -4.98 5.84 -20.49
C LYS A 135 -5.25 7.18 -21.17
N PRO A 136 -5.73 8.20 -20.43
CA PRO A 136 -5.82 9.55 -20.98
C PRO A 136 -4.43 9.99 -21.44
N THR A 137 -4.30 10.33 -22.72
CA THR A 137 -3.05 10.72 -23.42
C THR A 137 -2.28 11.83 -22.70
N ARG A 138 -2.96 12.62 -21.86
CA ARG A 138 -2.41 13.78 -21.18
C ARG A 138 -1.56 13.44 -19.95
N GLU A 139 -1.83 12.35 -19.26
CA GLU A 139 -1.06 11.93 -18.07
C GLU A 139 0.16 11.08 -18.45
N ALA A 140 0.05 10.26 -19.47
CA ALA A 140 1.17 9.47 -19.98
C ALA A 140 2.29 10.36 -20.55
N SER A 141 1.94 11.47 -21.22
CA SER A 141 2.90 12.39 -21.84
C SER A 141 3.69 13.22 -20.83
N LEU A 142 3.15 13.48 -19.64
CA LEU A 142 3.84 14.22 -18.57
C LEU A 142 4.92 13.39 -17.87
N LEU A 143 4.86 12.07 -17.95
CA LEU A 143 5.76 11.15 -17.26
C LEU A 143 6.89 10.60 -18.13
N ARG A 144 6.81 10.73 -19.47
CA ARG A 144 7.80 10.17 -20.39
C ARG A 144 8.33 11.21 -21.37
N LYS A 145 9.58 11.58 -21.22
CA LYS A 145 10.33 12.32 -22.24
C LYS A 145 10.64 11.36 -23.40
N GLY A 146 9.95 11.49 -24.54
CA GLY A 146 10.33 10.72 -25.72
C GLY A 146 9.22 10.33 -26.69
N GLY A 147 7.94 10.65 -26.41
CA GLY A 147 6.84 10.48 -27.37
C GLY A 147 6.42 9.04 -27.70
N ASP A 148 7.10 8.01 -27.17
CA ASP A 148 6.64 6.63 -27.28
C ASP A 148 5.78 6.28 -26.06
N GLU A 149 4.46 6.17 -26.28
CA GLU A 149 3.48 5.88 -25.24
C GLU A 149 3.45 4.39 -24.85
N ARG A 150 4.26 3.54 -25.52
CA ARG A 150 4.30 2.11 -25.25
C ARG A 150 5.04 1.81 -23.95
N GLU A 151 4.49 0.88 -23.19
CA GLU A 151 5.10 0.28 -22.03
C GLU A 151 5.86 -0.99 -22.43
N ILE A 152 6.80 -1.40 -21.61
CA ILE A 152 7.57 -2.64 -21.79
C ILE A 152 7.25 -3.55 -20.60
N GLY A 153 7.00 -4.81 -20.88
CA GLY A 153 6.72 -5.77 -19.82
C GLY A 153 6.46 -7.17 -20.38
N LEU A 154 5.76 -7.95 -19.58
CA LEU A 154 5.36 -9.32 -19.88
C LEU A 154 3.84 -9.44 -19.82
N LEU A 155 3.28 -10.41 -20.54
CA LEU A 155 1.85 -10.74 -20.44
C LEU A 155 1.64 -11.76 -19.31
N ALA A 156 0.82 -11.40 -18.33
CA ALA A 156 0.62 -12.21 -17.13
C ALA A 156 0.11 -13.62 -17.46
N GLN A 157 -0.73 -13.76 -18.49
CA GLN A 157 -1.25 -15.04 -18.95
C GLN A 157 -0.18 -15.97 -19.57
N GLU A 158 0.88 -15.39 -20.13
CA GLU A 158 2.03 -16.14 -20.65
C GLU A 158 2.97 -16.54 -19.51
N VAL A 159 3.23 -15.59 -18.59
CA VAL A 159 4.07 -15.82 -17.40
C VAL A 159 3.48 -16.91 -16.51
N GLU A 160 2.17 -16.91 -16.29
CA GLU A 160 1.47 -17.89 -15.45
C GLU A 160 1.69 -19.34 -15.92
N LYS A 161 1.80 -19.58 -17.24
CA LYS A 161 2.07 -20.91 -17.79
C LYS A 161 3.46 -21.44 -17.49
N VAL A 162 4.41 -20.53 -17.25
CA VAL A 162 5.83 -20.86 -17.01
C VAL A 162 6.19 -20.77 -15.53
N LEU A 163 5.73 -19.73 -14.86
CA LEU A 163 6.01 -19.36 -13.49
C LEU A 163 4.71 -18.93 -12.76
N PRO A 164 3.82 -19.86 -12.44
CA PRO A 164 2.53 -19.53 -11.82
C PRO A 164 2.68 -18.80 -10.48
N ASN A 165 3.75 -19.06 -9.74
CA ASN A 165 3.99 -18.48 -8.41
C ASN A 165 4.32 -16.97 -8.43
N VAL A 166 4.57 -16.38 -9.60
CA VAL A 166 4.85 -14.94 -9.74
C VAL A 166 3.63 -14.17 -10.27
N VAL A 167 2.51 -14.85 -10.48
CA VAL A 167 1.27 -14.25 -10.97
C VAL A 167 0.19 -14.35 -9.91
N LEU A 168 -0.46 -13.23 -9.63
CA LEU A 168 -1.63 -13.13 -8.77
C LEU A 168 -2.86 -12.81 -9.65
N THR A 169 -3.99 -13.43 -9.35
CA THR A 169 -5.29 -13.03 -9.91
C THR A 169 -6.08 -12.34 -8.81
N ASP A 170 -6.50 -11.10 -9.04
CA ASP A 170 -7.29 -10.33 -8.08
C ASP A 170 -8.77 -10.78 -8.07
N ALA A 171 -9.57 -10.16 -7.18
CA ALA A 171 -10.99 -10.50 -7.02
C ALA A 171 -11.83 -10.13 -8.26
N GLU A 172 -11.34 -9.27 -9.15
CA GLU A 172 -11.98 -8.89 -10.41
C GLU A 172 -11.53 -9.77 -11.59
N GLY A 173 -10.64 -10.74 -11.34
CA GLY A 173 -10.08 -11.63 -12.36
C GLY A 173 -8.92 -11.02 -13.14
N LYS A 174 -8.40 -9.85 -12.75
CA LYS A 174 -7.24 -9.23 -13.37
C LYS A 174 -5.96 -9.93 -12.89
N LYS A 175 -5.03 -10.15 -13.82
CA LYS A 175 -3.76 -10.81 -13.52
C LYS A 175 -2.63 -9.79 -13.34
N LEU A 176 -1.87 -9.98 -12.28
CA LEU A 176 -0.79 -9.11 -11.81
C LEU A 176 0.50 -9.91 -11.74
N ILE A 177 1.62 -9.33 -12.19
CA ILE A 177 2.94 -9.96 -12.13
C ILE A 177 3.76 -9.36 -11.00
N ASN A 178 4.30 -10.21 -10.15
CA ASN A 178 5.33 -9.82 -9.20
C ASN A 178 6.70 -9.81 -9.91
N TYR A 179 7.07 -8.66 -10.49
CA TYR A 179 8.34 -8.50 -11.20
C TYR A 179 9.56 -8.69 -10.29
N THR A 180 9.47 -8.38 -9.01
CA THR A 180 10.59 -8.59 -8.07
C THR A 180 10.87 -10.06 -7.83
N ALA A 181 9.87 -10.93 -7.96
CA ALA A 181 10.03 -12.38 -7.85
C ALA A 181 10.75 -12.99 -9.08
N LEU A 182 10.87 -12.27 -10.19
CA LEU A 182 11.68 -12.70 -11.35
C LEU A 182 13.18 -12.55 -11.09
N ILE A 183 13.61 -11.68 -10.18
CA ILE A 183 15.03 -11.44 -9.89
C ILE A 183 15.76 -12.75 -9.50
N PRO A 184 15.29 -13.55 -8.51
CA PRO A 184 15.96 -14.81 -8.18
C PRO A 184 15.95 -15.82 -9.34
N VAL A 185 14.93 -15.81 -10.20
CA VAL A 185 14.88 -16.66 -11.41
C VAL A 185 15.97 -16.25 -12.40
N MET A 186 16.16 -14.94 -12.59
CA MET A 186 17.25 -14.41 -13.44
C MET A 186 18.63 -14.72 -12.86
N ILE A 187 18.80 -14.68 -11.54
CA ILE A 187 20.07 -15.05 -10.89
C ILE A 187 20.40 -16.51 -11.16
N ASP A 188 19.43 -17.42 -11.04
CA ASP A 188 19.62 -18.84 -11.35
C ASP A 188 19.96 -19.06 -12.84
N ALA A 189 19.25 -18.35 -13.73
CA ALA A 189 19.53 -18.40 -15.17
C ALA A 189 20.95 -17.93 -15.52
N ILE A 190 21.41 -16.82 -14.94
CA ILE A 190 22.78 -16.30 -15.14
C ILE A 190 23.82 -17.30 -14.66
N LYS A 191 23.63 -17.94 -13.50
CA LYS A 191 24.53 -18.97 -12.97
C LYS A 191 24.59 -20.20 -13.90
N SER A 192 23.46 -20.62 -14.45
CA SER A 192 23.39 -21.71 -15.43
C SER A 192 24.16 -21.38 -16.69
N LEU A 193 23.96 -20.18 -17.26
CA LEU A 193 24.72 -19.71 -18.43
C LEU A 193 26.21 -19.63 -18.15
N GLN A 194 26.65 -19.17 -16.98
CA GLN A 194 28.05 -19.13 -16.61
C GLN A 194 28.67 -20.53 -16.62
N THR A 195 27.96 -21.51 -16.03
CA THR A 195 28.42 -22.91 -16.03
C THR A 195 28.55 -23.48 -17.45
N GLU A 196 27.58 -23.21 -18.33
CA GLU A 196 27.65 -23.66 -19.74
C GLU A 196 28.84 -23.05 -20.49
N ILE A 197 29.10 -21.76 -20.28
CA ILE A 197 30.25 -21.06 -20.89
C ILE A 197 31.57 -21.69 -20.44
N GLU A 198 31.70 -22.00 -19.14
CA GLU A 198 32.91 -22.64 -18.60
C GLU A 198 33.13 -24.04 -19.18
N LEU A 199 32.06 -24.82 -19.31
CA LEU A 199 32.14 -26.15 -19.95
C LEU A 199 32.55 -26.04 -21.42
N LEU A 200 32.10 -25.05 -22.18
CA LEU A 200 32.50 -24.84 -23.57
C LEU A 200 33.94 -24.39 -23.70
N LYS A 201 34.44 -23.54 -22.78
CA LYS A 201 35.87 -23.12 -22.75
C LYS A 201 36.81 -24.26 -22.47
N ASN A 202 36.44 -25.19 -21.57
CA ASN A 202 37.27 -26.30 -21.20
C ASN A 202 37.26 -27.48 -22.20
N LYS A 203 36.40 -27.42 -23.24
CA LYS A 203 36.36 -28.38 -24.35
C LYS A 203 37.27 -28.01 -25.50
N LYS A 204 37.91 -26.85 -25.45
CA LYS A 204 38.93 -26.39 -26.42
C LYS A 204 40.33 -26.68 -25.90
#